data_dc3f4774003547706f8f4df2f5214b80
#
_entry.id   dc3f4774003547706f8f4df2f5214b80
#
_cell.length_a   1.000
_cell.length_b   1.000
_cell.length_c   1.000
_cell.angle_alpha   90.00
_cell.angle_beta   90.00
_cell.angle_gamma   90.00
#
_symmetry.space_group_name_H-M   'P 1'
#
loop_
_entity.id
_entity.type
_entity.pdbx_description
1 polymer ?
#
loop_
_entity_poly.entity_id
_entity_poly.type
_entity_poly.pdbx_seq_one_letter_code
_entity_poly.pdbx_strand_id
1 'polypeptide(L)'
;MNFSNTTAEVTQNLIEAGEGKVKRPLHKMILLGILAGMLIGAGAMASSVAIHDISNTGIARLVAGLVFPIGFVMMVLFGGELFTGACLMIIGVLKGKYKVSDMIRVLIVVFISNLIGGILFAILVAFSGQFKYSDGLMGAFTIKLALSKANIPFGSALISGILCNFFVCLGVVMAGLSKDISGKVFASFLPIMTFVTGGFEHCVANMFYIPAGIFAAGNSKYAEVAMTKYGITAEKLATLNWKNFLLTNELPVTIGNIIGGMLFIGVVMYIVYSKE
;
A
#
# COMPACT_ATOMS: atom_id res chain seq x y z
N MET A 1 -15.77 -30.21 -10.35
CA MET A 1 -14.61 -29.31 -10.48
C MET A 1 -14.44 -28.58 -9.17
N ASN A 2 -13.24 -28.57 -8.59
CA ASN A 2 -12.96 -27.83 -7.35
C ASN A 2 -12.64 -26.37 -7.71
N PHE A 3 -13.55 -25.43 -7.43
CA PHE A 3 -13.46 -24.01 -7.81
C PHE A 3 -12.65 -23.16 -6.81
N SER A 4 -12.24 -23.76 -5.68
CA SER A 4 -11.46 -23.07 -4.65
C SER A 4 -10.29 -23.93 -4.18
N ASN A 5 -9.25 -23.26 -3.68
CA ASN A 5 -8.18 -23.89 -2.92
C ASN A 5 -8.57 -23.91 -1.43
N THR A 6 -8.04 -24.86 -0.68
CA THR A 6 -8.05 -24.81 0.79
C THR A 6 -6.99 -23.85 1.30
N THR A 7 -7.09 -23.41 2.56
CA THR A 7 -6.07 -22.55 3.16
C THR A 7 -4.70 -23.24 3.26
N ALA A 8 -4.67 -24.56 3.43
CA ALA A 8 -3.45 -25.36 3.40
C ALA A 8 -2.79 -25.34 2.01
N GLU A 9 -3.57 -25.52 0.93
CA GLU A 9 -3.07 -25.38 -0.45
C GLU A 9 -2.55 -23.98 -0.73
N VAL A 10 -3.25 -22.92 -0.26
CA VAL A 10 -2.77 -21.55 -0.40
C VAL A 10 -1.47 -21.34 0.34
N THR A 11 -1.31 -21.91 1.55
CA THR A 11 -0.07 -21.84 2.31
C THR A 11 1.08 -22.48 1.53
N GLN A 12 0.87 -23.65 0.94
CA GLN A 12 1.88 -24.29 0.09
C GLN A 12 2.21 -23.46 -1.16
N ASN A 13 1.21 -22.92 -1.84
CA ASN A 13 1.40 -22.05 -3.00
C ASN A 13 2.21 -20.78 -2.65
N LEU A 14 2.02 -20.21 -1.45
CA LEU A 14 2.79 -19.06 -0.97
C LEU A 14 4.26 -19.42 -0.70
N ILE A 15 4.54 -20.63 -0.20
CA ILE A 15 5.90 -21.13 -0.03
C ILE A 15 6.59 -21.24 -1.40
N GLU A 16 5.94 -21.88 -2.38
CA GLU A 16 6.46 -22.04 -3.75
C GLU A 16 6.65 -20.70 -4.47
N ALA A 17 5.69 -19.79 -4.32
CA ALA A 17 5.83 -18.42 -4.81
C ALA A 17 7.05 -17.70 -4.20
N GLY A 18 7.30 -17.91 -2.89
CA GLY A 18 8.49 -17.40 -2.20
C GLY A 18 9.79 -17.94 -2.78
N GLU A 19 9.87 -19.24 -3.05
CA GLU A 19 11.03 -19.84 -3.75
C GLU A 19 11.22 -19.24 -5.15
N GLY A 20 10.11 -19.02 -5.86
CA GLY A 20 10.12 -18.36 -7.17
C GLY A 20 10.66 -16.93 -7.10
N LYS A 21 10.31 -16.16 -6.05
CA LYS A 21 10.83 -14.80 -5.81
C LYS A 21 12.33 -14.81 -5.52
N VAL A 22 12.82 -15.76 -4.71
CA VAL A 22 14.25 -15.89 -4.40
C VAL A 22 15.07 -16.14 -5.67
N LYS A 23 14.56 -16.95 -6.59
CA LYS A 23 15.23 -17.33 -7.86
C LYS A 23 15.01 -16.31 -8.99
N ARG A 24 14.11 -15.34 -8.81
CA ARG A 24 13.73 -14.39 -9.87
C ARG A 24 14.89 -13.48 -10.25
N PRO A 25 15.17 -13.28 -11.56
CA PRO A 25 16.15 -12.30 -12.02
C PRO A 25 15.88 -10.90 -11.49
N LEU A 26 16.93 -10.20 -11.03
CA LEU A 26 16.80 -8.91 -10.35
C LEU A 26 16.03 -7.86 -11.16
N HIS A 27 16.32 -7.77 -12.47
CA HIS A 27 15.63 -6.81 -13.35
C HIS A 27 14.12 -7.08 -13.44
N LYS A 28 13.68 -8.34 -13.45
CA LYS A 28 12.24 -8.69 -13.46
C LYS A 28 11.58 -8.31 -12.14
N MET A 29 12.25 -8.54 -11.02
CA MET A 29 11.75 -8.16 -9.70
C MET A 29 11.62 -6.65 -9.58
N ILE A 30 12.60 -5.88 -10.06
CA ILE A 30 12.58 -4.41 -10.07
C ILE A 30 11.41 -3.90 -10.91
N LEU A 31 11.25 -4.38 -12.15
CA LEU A 31 10.18 -3.92 -13.03
C LEU A 31 8.78 -4.22 -12.47
N LEU A 32 8.57 -5.44 -11.95
CA LEU A 32 7.30 -5.82 -11.32
C LEU A 32 7.04 -5.04 -10.02
N GLY A 33 8.08 -4.69 -9.27
CA GLY A 33 7.98 -3.85 -8.09
C GLY A 33 7.63 -2.40 -8.43
N ILE A 34 8.28 -1.80 -9.44
CA ILE A 34 7.95 -0.45 -9.93
C ILE A 34 6.48 -0.41 -10.36
N LEU A 35 6.06 -1.39 -11.17
CA LEU A 35 4.67 -1.46 -11.62
C LEU A 35 3.69 -1.63 -10.45
N ALA A 36 4.00 -2.47 -9.46
CA ALA A 36 3.16 -2.63 -8.28
C ALA A 36 3.02 -1.32 -7.48
N GLY A 37 4.10 -0.56 -7.29
CA GLY A 37 4.06 0.77 -6.68
C GLY A 37 3.17 1.74 -7.45
N MET A 38 3.26 1.74 -8.78
CA MET A 38 2.38 2.55 -9.65
C MET A 38 0.90 2.14 -9.53
N LEU A 39 0.60 0.83 -9.52
CA LEU A 39 -0.78 0.33 -9.43
C LEU A 39 -1.41 0.65 -8.07
N ILE A 40 -0.67 0.51 -6.97
CA ILE A 40 -1.15 0.96 -5.65
C ILE A 40 -1.33 2.48 -5.64
N GLY A 41 -0.41 3.24 -6.24
CA GLY A 41 -0.55 4.68 -6.45
C GLY A 41 -1.79 5.04 -7.26
N ALA A 42 -2.14 4.26 -8.29
CA ALA A 42 -3.35 4.47 -9.08
C ALA A 42 -4.63 4.29 -8.25
N GLY A 43 -4.70 3.27 -7.40
CA GLY A 43 -5.80 3.10 -6.44
C GLY A 43 -5.89 4.26 -5.45
N ALA A 44 -4.75 4.72 -4.94
CA ALA A 44 -4.66 5.87 -4.04
C ALA A 44 -5.11 7.17 -4.72
N MET A 45 -4.67 7.40 -5.95
CA MET A 45 -5.07 8.55 -6.76
C MET A 45 -6.58 8.53 -7.04
N ALA A 46 -7.11 7.41 -7.54
CA ALA A 46 -8.55 7.28 -7.85
C ALA A 46 -9.42 7.52 -6.61
N SER A 47 -9.01 6.96 -5.48
CA SER A 47 -9.65 7.19 -4.18
C SER A 47 -9.63 8.66 -3.78
N SER A 48 -8.48 9.34 -3.91
CA SER A 48 -8.33 10.77 -3.59
C SER A 48 -9.25 11.63 -4.46
N VAL A 49 -9.32 11.36 -5.77
CA VAL A 49 -10.22 12.06 -6.69
C VAL A 49 -11.68 11.85 -6.30
N ALA A 50 -12.05 10.62 -5.92
CA ALA A 50 -13.43 10.32 -5.54
C ALA A 50 -13.90 11.05 -4.28
N ILE A 51 -12.98 11.39 -3.36
CA ILE A 51 -13.37 11.91 -2.03
C ILE A 51 -12.97 13.37 -1.77
N HIS A 52 -12.22 14.03 -2.67
CA HIS A 52 -11.59 15.33 -2.39
C HIS A 52 -12.55 16.47 -2.00
N ASP A 53 -13.83 16.37 -2.37
CA ASP A 53 -14.87 17.36 -2.03
C ASP A 53 -16.02 16.76 -1.20
N ILE A 54 -15.86 15.55 -0.66
CA ILE A 54 -16.86 14.96 0.25
C ILE A 54 -16.60 15.47 1.66
N SER A 55 -17.53 16.26 2.19
CA SER A 55 -17.43 16.85 3.53
C SER A 55 -17.74 15.85 4.67
N ASN A 56 -18.64 14.90 4.45
CA ASN A 56 -18.98 13.88 5.44
C ASN A 56 -17.88 12.83 5.55
N THR A 57 -17.21 12.77 6.70
CA THR A 57 -16.07 11.88 6.92
C THR A 57 -16.43 10.40 6.76
N GLY A 58 -17.60 9.97 7.24
CA GLY A 58 -18.03 8.57 7.11
C GLY A 58 -18.24 8.17 5.66
N ILE A 59 -18.91 9.01 4.88
CA ILE A 59 -19.13 8.79 3.44
C ILE A 59 -17.78 8.82 2.70
N ALA A 60 -16.93 9.80 2.97
CA ALA A 60 -15.60 9.88 2.36
C ALA A 60 -14.76 8.60 2.63
N ARG A 61 -14.76 8.10 3.87
CA ARG A 61 -14.06 6.86 4.23
C ARG A 61 -14.64 5.64 3.49
N LEU A 62 -15.95 5.52 3.42
CA LEU A 62 -16.63 4.43 2.70
C LEU A 62 -16.29 4.47 1.21
N VAL A 63 -16.42 5.64 0.57
CA VAL A 63 -16.09 5.82 -0.86
C VAL A 63 -14.61 5.53 -1.12
N ALA A 64 -13.71 6.01 -0.26
CA ALA A 64 -12.29 5.68 -0.35
C ALA A 64 -12.06 4.17 -0.31
N GLY A 65 -12.72 3.47 0.62
CA GLY A 65 -12.65 2.02 0.76
C GLY A 65 -13.20 1.26 -0.45
N LEU A 66 -14.21 1.80 -1.12
CA LEU A 66 -14.77 1.19 -2.33
C LEU A 66 -13.86 1.40 -3.57
N VAL A 67 -13.16 2.52 -3.65
CA VAL A 67 -12.38 2.88 -4.85
C VAL A 67 -10.93 2.40 -4.78
N PHE A 68 -10.26 2.57 -3.64
CA PHE A 68 -8.84 2.23 -3.49
C PHE A 68 -8.50 0.78 -3.86
N PRO A 69 -9.32 -0.26 -3.53
CA PRO A 69 -8.99 -1.66 -3.83
C PRO A 69 -8.71 -1.95 -5.30
N ILE A 70 -9.18 -1.11 -6.22
CA ILE A 70 -8.92 -1.25 -7.68
C ILE A 70 -7.42 -1.40 -7.94
N GLY A 71 -6.57 -0.59 -7.27
CA GLY A 71 -5.12 -0.66 -7.42
C GLY A 71 -4.54 -1.99 -6.96
N PHE A 72 -4.99 -2.50 -5.83
CA PHE A 72 -4.56 -3.80 -5.31
C PHE A 72 -5.02 -4.96 -6.18
N VAL A 73 -6.27 -4.93 -6.64
CA VAL A 73 -6.82 -5.96 -7.55
C VAL A 73 -6.02 -6.01 -8.85
N MET A 74 -5.77 -4.86 -9.48
CA MET A 74 -4.92 -4.80 -10.68
C MET A 74 -3.53 -5.37 -10.41
N MET A 75 -2.91 -5.04 -9.28
CA MET A 75 -1.59 -5.55 -8.89
C MET A 75 -1.59 -7.07 -8.72
N VAL A 76 -2.61 -7.63 -8.05
CA VAL A 76 -2.74 -9.09 -7.86
C VAL A 76 -2.94 -9.81 -9.18
N LEU A 77 -3.85 -9.33 -10.04
CA LEU A 77 -4.16 -9.97 -11.32
C LEU A 77 -3.00 -9.88 -12.32
N PHE A 78 -2.25 -8.79 -12.30
CA PHE A 78 -1.07 -8.63 -13.15
C PHE A 78 0.15 -9.42 -12.64
N GLY A 79 0.19 -9.79 -11.38
CA GLY A 79 1.33 -10.47 -10.76
C GLY A 79 2.46 -9.52 -10.37
N GLY A 80 2.12 -8.31 -9.94
CA GLY A 80 3.07 -7.33 -9.43
C GLY A 80 3.76 -7.76 -8.13
N GLU A 81 4.97 -7.26 -7.88
CA GLU A 81 5.72 -7.53 -6.66
C GLU A 81 5.45 -6.44 -5.62
N LEU A 82 4.64 -6.77 -4.62
CA LEU A 82 4.27 -5.86 -3.54
C LEU A 82 5.01 -6.21 -2.26
N PHE A 83 5.67 -5.21 -1.65
CA PHE A 83 6.44 -5.35 -0.42
C PHE A 83 5.61 -5.94 0.74
N THR A 84 4.42 -5.40 0.97
CA THR A 84 3.53 -5.84 2.04
C THR A 84 3.07 -7.29 1.87
N GLY A 85 2.78 -7.71 0.63
CA GLY A 85 2.48 -9.12 0.32
C GLY A 85 3.70 -10.03 0.42
N ALA A 86 4.92 -9.53 0.15
CA ALA A 86 6.15 -10.29 0.28
C ALA A 86 6.50 -10.61 1.75
N CYS A 87 5.89 -9.94 2.74
CA CYS A 87 6.01 -10.31 4.15
C CYS A 87 5.56 -11.76 4.42
N LEU A 88 4.67 -12.34 3.60
CA LEU A 88 4.27 -13.75 3.71
C LEU A 88 5.39 -14.75 3.36
N MET A 89 6.52 -14.29 2.81
CA MET A 89 7.72 -15.14 2.62
C MET A 89 8.24 -15.73 3.93
N ILE A 90 7.90 -15.17 5.09
CA ILE A 90 8.25 -15.74 6.39
C ILE A 90 7.81 -17.20 6.52
N ILE A 91 6.71 -17.61 5.87
CA ILE A 91 6.18 -18.98 5.88
C ILE A 91 7.23 -19.96 5.32
N GLY A 92 7.81 -19.64 4.19
CA GLY A 92 8.83 -20.49 3.56
C GLY A 92 10.19 -20.48 4.30
N VAL A 93 10.54 -19.37 4.97
CA VAL A 93 11.70 -19.32 5.87
C VAL A 93 11.49 -20.28 7.04
N LEU A 94 10.34 -20.23 7.70
CA LEU A 94 10.00 -21.11 8.82
C LEU A 94 9.91 -22.58 8.40
N LYS A 95 9.51 -22.87 7.15
CA LYS A 95 9.51 -24.22 6.55
C LYS A 95 10.93 -24.65 6.09
N GLY A 96 11.95 -23.80 6.19
CA GLY A 96 13.33 -24.12 5.79
C GLY A 96 13.55 -24.16 4.26
N LYS A 97 12.68 -23.57 3.45
CA LYS A 97 12.77 -23.60 1.98
C LYS A 97 13.78 -22.60 1.40
N TYR A 98 14.04 -21.51 2.11
CA TYR A 98 15.06 -20.51 1.79
C TYR A 98 15.49 -19.77 3.06
N LYS A 99 16.63 -19.07 2.99
CA LYS A 99 17.23 -18.40 4.15
C LYS A 99 16.53 -17.06 4.45
N VAL A 100 16.66 -16.61 5.70
CA VAL A 100 16.24 -15.25 6.12
C VAL A 100 16.90 -14.18 5.25
N SER A 101 18.19 -14.36 4.91
CA SER A 101 18.93 -13.43 4.03
C SER A 101 18.31 -13.29 2.63
N ASP A 102 17.78 -14.39 2.08
CA ASP A 102 17.10 -14.36 0.78
C ASP A 102 15.79 -13.58 0.85
N MET A 103 15.01 -13.79 1.91
CA MET A 103 13.80 -13.02 2.17
C MET A 103 14.11 -11.53 2.33
N ILE A 104 15.10 -11.17 3.16
CA ILE A 104 15.49 -9.77 3.37
C ILE A 104 15.92 -9.12 2.05
N ARG A 105 16.72 -9.80 1.22
CA ARG A 105 17.11 -9.32 -0.10
C ARG A 105 15.88 -9.01 -0.97
N VAL A 106 14.91 -9.94 -1.04
CA VAL A 106 13.69 -9.73 -1.81
C VAL A 106 12.91 -8.53 -1.27
N LEU A 107 12.72 -8.45 0.06
CA LEU A 107 12.00 -7.35 0.70
C LEU A 107 12.64 -5.99 0.39
N ILE A 108 13.96 -5.86 0.48
CA ILE A 108 14.67 -4.61 0.19
C ILE A 108 14.50 -4.22 -1.28
N VAL A 109 14.70 -5.15 -2.21
CA VAL A 109 14.57 -4.86 -3.64
C VAL A 109 13.15 -4.45 -3.99
N VAL A 110 12.15 -5.18 -3.49
CA VAL A 110 10.74 -4.87 -3.77
C VAL A 110 10.33 -3.55 -3.12
N PHE A 111 10.75 -3.27 -1.88
CA PHE A 111 10.48 -2.00 -1.19
C PHE A 111 11.00 -0.79 -2.00
N ILE A 112 12.28 -0.83 -2.40
CA ILE A 112 12.88 0.25 -3.19
C ILE A 112 12.18 0.38 -4.55
N SER A 113 11.82 -0.72 -5.18
CA SER A 113 11.13 -0.71 -6.46
C SER A 113 9.70 -0.15 -6.33
N ASN A 114 8.97 -0.50 -5.27
CA ASN A 114 7.65 0.09 -4.98
C ASN A 114 7.77 1.60 -4.71
N LEU A 115 8.81 2.04 -3.97
CA LEU A 115 9.08 3.46 -3.71
C LEU A 115 9.30 4.23 -5.03
N ILE A 116 10.15 3.70 -5.90
CA ILE A 116 10.39 4.30 -7.24
C ILE A 116 9.06 4.38 -8.01
N GLY A 117 8.26 3.31 -8.02
CA GLY A 117 6.97 3.26 -8.71
C GLY A 117 5.96 4.26 -8.16
N GLY A 118 5.84 4.37 -6.83
CA GLY A 118 4.93 5.31 -6.16
C GLY A 118 5.30 6.77 -6.45
N ILE A 119 6.60 7.11 -6.35
CA ILE A 119 7.10 8.46 -6.65
C ILE A 119 6.91 8.78 -8.14
N LEU A 120 7.27 7.85 -9.03
CA LEU A 120 7.08 8.05 -10.48
C LEU A 120 5.62 8.30 -10.82
N PHE A 121 4.69 7.55 -10.24
CA PHE A 121 3.27 7.76 -10.46
C PHE A 121 2.80 9.10 -9.89
N ALA A 122 3.30 9.52 -8.72
CA ALA A 122 3.02 10.83 -8.15
C ALA A 122 3.50 11.99 -9.05
N ILE A 123 4.67 11.87 -9.67
CA ILE A 123 5.18 12.83 -10.67
C ILE A 123 4.22 12.89 -11.86
N LEU A 124 3.87 11.76 -12.46
CA LEU A 124 2.95 11.70 -13.61
C LEU A 124 1.60 12.37 -13.28
N VAL A 125 1.04 12.08 -12.11
CA VAL A 125 -0.22 12.70 -11.65
C VAL A 125 -0.05 14.22 -11.48
N ALA A 126 1.04 14.68 -10.87
CA ALA A 126 1.29 16.11 -10.68
C ALA A 126 1.34 16.88 -12.01
N PHE A 127 1.91 16.28 -13.05
CA PHE A 127 2.01 16.88 -14.38
C PHE A 127 0.80 16.63 -15.29
N SER A 128 -0.10 15.71 -14.95
CA SER A 128 -1.31 15.40 -15.76
C SER A 128 -2.36 16.50 -15.77
N GLY A 129 -2.25 17.48 -14.87
CA GLY A 129 -3.26 18.53 -14.67
C GLY A 129 -4.36 18.14 -13.69
N GLN A 130 -4.37 16.93 -13.12
CA GLN A 130 -5.41 16.46 -12.21
C GLN A 130 -5.56 17.34 -10.96
N PHE A 131 -4.47 17.92 -10.44
CA PHE A 131 -4.53 18.80 -9.26
C PHE A 131 -5.33 20.10 -9.50
N LYS A 132 -5.65 20.42 -10.77
CA LYS A 132 -6.50 21.57 -11.13
C LYS A 132 -8.00 21.30 -10.90
N TYR A 133 -8.42 20.05 -10.71
CA TYR A 133 -9.83 19.72 -10.53
C TYR A 133 -10.45 20.52 -9.39
N SER A 134 -11.72 20.92 -9.59
CA SER A 134 -12.47 21.75 -8.63
C SER A 134 -11.70 23.03 -8.26
N ASP A 135 -11.20 23.75 -9.27
CA ASP A 135 -10.43 25.01 -9.12
C ASP A 135 -9.19 24.91 -8.23
N GLY A 136 -8.54 23.73 -8.22
CA GLY A 136 -7.34 23.46 -7.43
C GLY A 136 -7.63 22.86 -6.05
N LEU A 137 -8.90 22.59 -5.71
CA LEU A 137 -9.27 21.92 -4.47
C LEU A 137 -8.67 20.51 -4.38
N MET A 138 -8.55 19.80 -5.52
CA MET A 138 -7.89 18.49 -5.56
C MET A 138 -6.42 18.57 -5.13
N GLY A 139 -5.67 19.58 -5.59
CA GLY A 139 -4.30 19.82 -5.16
C GLY A 139 -4.21 20.16 -3.68
N ALA A 140 -5.10 21.02 -3.19
CA ALA A 140 -5.19 21.37 -1.77
C ALA A 140 -5.54 20.16 -0.88
N PHE A 141 -6.47 19.30 -1.33
CA PHE A 141 -6.82 18.05 -0.65
C PHE A 141 -5.63 17.09 -0.60
N THR A 142 -4.87 16.96 -1.68
CA THR A 142 -3.66 16.15 -1.74
C THR A 142 -2.62 16.62 -0.72
N ILE A 143 -2.42 17.94 -0.58
CA ILE A 143 -1.56 18.54 0.47
C ILE A 143 -2.07 18.18 1.87
N LYS A 144 -3.37 18.39 2.15
CA LYS A 144 -3.99 18.07 3.44
C LYS A 144 -3.79 16.60 3.81
N LEU A 145 -4.06 15.68 2.88
CA LEU A 145 -3.92 14.25 3.09
C LEU A 145 -2.46 13.86 3.38
N ALA A 146 -1.53 14.36 2.59
CA ALA A 146 -0.10 14.12 2.78
C ALA A 146 0.41 14.66 4.12
N LEU A 147 -0.01 15.86 4.52
CA LEU A 147 0.32 16.43 5.84
C LEU A 147 -0.19 15.59 7.00
N SER A 148 -1.41 15.06 6.90
CA SER A 148 -1.94 14.19 7.95
C SER A 148 -1.11 12.94 8.14
N LYS A 149 -0.58 12.36 7.05
CA LYS A 149 0.29 11.19 7.06
C LYS A 149 1.72 11.51 7.50
N ALA A 150 2.31 12.58 6.96
CA ALA A 150 3.69 12.97 7.28
C ALA A 150 3.88 13.41 8.76
N ASN A 151 2.80 13.66 9.48
CA ASN A 151 2.82 14.12 10.86
C ASN A 151 2.14 13.18 11.87
N ILE A 152 1.90 11.92 11.49
CA ILE A 152 1.33 10.94 12.40
C ILE A 152 2.36 10.59 13.49
N PRO A 153 1.97 10.52 14.79
CA PRO A 153 2.87 10.10 15.86
C PRO A 153 3.41 8.69 15.61
N PHE A 154 4.69 8.47 15.95
CA PHE A 154 5.40 7.21 15.70
C PHE A 154 4.62 5.96 16.16
N GLY A 155 4.12 5.94 17.39
CA GLY A 155 3.36 4.81 17.94
C GLY A 155 2.06 4.57 17.17
N SER A 156 1.35 5.64 16.80
CA SER A 156 0.13 5.55 16.00
C SER A 156 0.43 5.04 14.59
N ALA A 157 1.50 5.50 13.95
CA ALA A 157 1.96 5.05 12.64
C ALA A 157 2.31 3.55 12.66
N LEU A 158 3.04 3.10 13.69
CA LEU A 158 3.42 1.71 13.89
C LEU A 158 2.20 0.79 14.04
N ILE A 159 1.29 1.12 14.97
CA ILE A 159 0.09 0.29 15.23
C ILE A 159 -0.84 0.30 14.02
N SER A 160 -1.03 1.46 13.40
CA SER A 160 -1.82 1.59 12.17
C SER A 160 -1.21 0.77 11.02
N GLY A 161 0.13 0.73 10.93
CA GLY A 161 0.85 -0.14 10.00
C GLY A 161 0.62 -1.63 10.26
N ILE A 162 0.62 -2.07 11.53
CA ILE A 162 0.32 -3.47 11.90
C ILE A 162 -1.08 -3.85 11.41
N LEU A 163 -2.09 -3.03 11.76
CA LEU A 163 -3.47 -3.27 11.36
C LEU A 163 -3.65 -3.28 9.84
N CYS A 164 -2.98 -2.39 9.13
CA CYS A 164 -3.04 -2.36 7.67
C CYS A 164 -2.54 -3.66 7.05
N ASN A 165 -1.32 -4.10 7.36
CA ASN A 165 -0.76 -5.26 6.68
C ASN A 165 -1.32 -6.60 7.17
N PHE A 166 -1.98 -6.63 8.31
CA PHE A 166 -2.89 -7.73 8.66
C PHE A 166 -3.92 -7.93 7.54
N PHE A 167 -4.64 -6.88 7.13
CA PHE A 167 -5.64 -6.96 6.07
C PHE A 167 -5.04 -7.15 4.68
N VAL A 168 -3.92 -6.52 4.36
CA VAL A 168 -3.28 -6.67 3.04
C VAL A 168 -2.82 -8.12 2.83
N CYS A 169 -2.15 -8.73 3.80
CA CYS A 169 -1.76 -10.13 3.73
C CYS A 169 -2.98 -11.06 3.70
N LEU A 170 -4.03 -10.75 4.45
CA LEU A 170 -5.29 -11.48 4.35
C LEU A 170 -5.88 -11.39 2.93
N GLY A 171 -5.81 -10.22 2.29
CA GLY A 171 -6.22 -10.03 0.89
C GLY A 171 -5.45 -10.90 -0.10
N VAL A 172 -4.14 -11.06 0.10
CA VAL A 172 -3.31 -11.98 -0.71
C VAL A 172 -3.73 -13.43 -0.50
N VAL A 173 -3.93 -13.85 0.75
CA VAL A 173 -4.37 -15.21 1.09
C VAL A 173 -5.75 -15.50 0.50
N MET A 174 -6.70 -14.59 0.67
CA MET A 174 -8.06 -14.76 0.16
C MET A 174 -8.11 -14.79 -1.37
N ALA A 175 -7.29 -13.98 -2.06
CA ALA A 175 -7.14 -14.07 -3.51
C ALA A 175 -6.62 -15.46 -3.95
N GLY A 176 -5.75 -16.07 -3.16
CA GLY A 176 -5.22 -17.42 -3.37
C GLY A 176 -6.26 -18.55 -3.23
N LEU A 177 -7.34 -18.31 -2.46
CA LEU A 177 -8.42 -19.29 -2.30
C LEU A 177 -9.23 -19.46 -3.60
N SER A 178 -9.35 -18.45 -4.44
CA SER A 178 -10.09 -18.55 -5.69
C SER A 178 -9.21 -18.98 -6.86
N LYS A 179 -9.76 -19.85 -7.72
CA LYS A 179 -9.16 -20.31 -8.99
C LYS A 179 -9.63 -19.48 -10.19
N ASP A 180 -10.72 -18.75 -10.07
CA ASP A 180 -11.24 -17.88 -11.13
C ASP A 180 -10.94 -16.39 -10.85
N ILE A 181 -10.99 -15.58 -11.92
CA ILE A 181 -10.67 -14.14 -11.84
C ILE A 181 -11.70 -13.39 -11.01
N SER A 182 -12.99 -13.66 -11.18
CA SER A 182 -14.04 -12.94 -10.44
C SER A 182 -13.95 -13.19 -8.95
N GLY A 183 -13.75 -14.44 -8.55
CA GLY A 183 -13.53 -14.81 -7.17
C GLY A 183 -12.28 -14.15 -6.57
N LYS A 184 -11.16 -14.08 -7.32
CA LYS A 184 -9.95 -13.36 -6.88
C LYS A 184 -10.24 -11.88 -6.64
N VAL A 185 -10.97 -11.23 -7.55
CA VAL A 185 -11.36 -9.82 -7.43
C VAL A 185 -12.14 -9.60 -6.13
N PHE A 186 -13.24 -10.33 -5.91
CA PHE A 186 -14.08 -10.16 -4.73
C PHE A 186 -13.35 -10.52 -3.44
N ALA A 187 -12.63 -11.63 -3.42
CA ALA A 187 -11.92 -12.09 -2.23
C ALA A 187 -10.81 -11.13 -1.80
N SER A 188 -10.07 -10.54 -2.74
CA SER A 188 -9.03 -9.57 -2.43
C SER A 188 -9.58 -8.18 -2.11
N PHE A 189 -10.73 -7.81 -2.66
CA PHE A 189 -11.36 -6.51 -2.48
C PHE A 189 -11.74 -6.23 -1.02
N LEU A 190 -12.38 -7.19 -0.33
CA LEU A 190 -12.97 -7.00 0.99
C LEU A 190 -11.96 -6.60 2.07
N PRO A 191 -10.81 -7.29 2.26
CA PRO A 191 -9.83 -6.89 3.25
C PRO A 191 -9.22 -5.50 2.94
N ILE A 192 -9.02 -5.19 1.66
CA ILE A 192 -8.47 -3.90 1.24
C ILE A 192 -9.47 -2.77 1.52
N MET A 193 -10.76 -2.97 1.18
CA MET A 193 -11.83 -2.06 1.55
C MET A 193 -11.84 -1.78 3.06
N THR A 194 -11.67 -2.83 3.87
CA THR A 194 -11.71 -2.72 5.34
C THR A 194 -10.59 -1.83 5.87
N PHE A 195 -9.33 -2.06 5.46
CA PHE A 195 -8.23 -1.25 5.99
C PHE A 195 -8.28 0.20 5.50
N VAL A 196 -8.73 0.44 4.27
CA VAL A 196 -8.84 1.80 3.72
C VAL A 196 -9.97 2.57 4.42
N THR A 197 -11.12 1.96 4.61
CA THR A 197 -12.23 2.55 5.38
C THR A 197 -11.80 2.85 6.81
N GLY A 198 -11.07 1.94 7.46
CA GLY A 198 -10.46 2.13 8.77
C GLY A 198 -9.39 3.23 8.82
N GLY A 199 -8.81 3.59 7.67
CA GLY A 199 -7.77 4.61 7.56
C GLY A 199 -6.41 4.17 8.06
N PHE A 200 -6.10 2.88 7.96
CA PHE A 200 -4.82 2.32 8.39
C PHE A 200 -3.70 2.63 7.39
N GLU A 201 -2.45 2.69 7.90
CA GLU A 201 -1.30 3.18 7.17
C GLU A 201 -0.61 2.08 6.37
N HIS A 202 -0.56 2.25 5.05
CA HIS A 202 0.10 1.36 4.11
C HIS A 202 1.34 2.04 3.53
N CYS A 203 2.54 1.51 3.83
CA CYS A 203 3.80 2.12 3.39
C CYS A 203 3.81 2.35 1.86
N VAL A 204 3.47 1.35 1.05
CA VAL A 204 3.49 1.51 -0.42
C VAL A 204 2.47 2.53 -0.93
N ALA A 205 1.31 2.69 -0.27
CA ALA A 205 0.38 3.76 -0.62
C ALA A 205 0.93 5.13 -0.23
N ASN A 206 1.63 5.22 0.90
CA ASN A 206 2.26 6.46 1.36
C ASN A 206 3.41 6.90 0.44
N MET A 207 4.07 5.96 -0.25
CA MET A 207 5.04 6.24 -1.31
C MET A 207 4.43 7.01 -2.51
N PHE A 208 3.12 7.03 -2.64
CA PHE A 208 2.40 7.90 -3.57
C PHE A 208 1.83 9.14 -2.85
N TYR A 209 1.07 8.96 -1.76
CA TYR A 209 0.32 10.05 -1.13
C TYR A 209 1.20 11.20 -0.68
N ILE A 210 2.32 10.91 -0.01
CA ILE A 210 3.16 11.96 0.56
C ILE A 210 3.97 12.66 -0.54
N PRO A 211 4.66 11.97 -1.47
CA PRO A 211 5.28 12.62 -2.62
C PRO A 211 4.31 13.45 -3.47
N ALA A 212 3.09 12.95 -3.74
CA ALA A 212 2.08 13.72 -4.47
C ALA A 212 1.73 15.03 -3.76
N GLY A 213 1.60 15.00 -2.42
CA GLY A 213 1.40 16.20 -1.62
C GLY A 213 2.58 17.16 -1.65
N ILE A 214 3.82 16.66 -1.62
CA ILE A 214 5.04 17.48 -1.75
C ILE A 214 5.04 18.18 -3.11
N PHE A 215 4.73 17.49 -4.20
CA PHE A 215 4.64 18.09 -5.53
C PHE A 215 3.50 19.10 -5.63
N ALA A 216 2.33 18.81 -5.05
CA ALA A 216 1.22 19.75 -5.01
C ALA A 216 1.56 21.01 -4.23
N ALA A 217 2.26 20.89 -3.09
CA ALA A 217 2.69 22.03 -2.27
C ALA A 217 3.71 22.95 -2.96
N GLY A 218 4.43 22.45 -3.96
CA GLY A 218 5.30 23.27 -4.82
C GLY A 218 4.56 24.28 -5.71
N ASN A 219 3.23 24.18 -5.83
CA ASN A 219 2.40 25.14 -6.54
C ASN A 219 1.70 26.07 -5.54
N SER A 220 2.02 27.38 -5.60
CA SER A 220 1.49 28.39 -4.68
C SER A 220 -0.03 28.46 -4.65
N LYS A 221 -0.72 28.30 -5.79
CA LYS A 221 -2.20 28.30 -5.86
C LYS A 221 -2.80 27.16 -5.00
N TYR A 222 -2.25 25.94 -5.10
CA TYR A 222 -2.78 24.82 -4.31
C TYR A 222 -2.44 24.95 -2.83
N ALA A 223 -1.26 25.48 -2.50
CA ALA A 223 -0.86 25.78 -1.14
C ALA A 223 -1.78 26.84 -0.50
N GLU A 224 -2.10 27.92 -1.23
CA GLU A 224 -3.02 28.97 -0.78
C GLU A 224 -4.44 28.43 -0.54
N VAL A 225 -4.96 27.62 -1.47
CA VAL A 225 -6.27 26.96 -1.31
C VAL A 225 -6.23 26.01 -0.09
N ALA A 226 -5.14 25.29 0.13
CA ALA A 226 -4.99 24.39 1.29
C ALA A 226 -4.98 25.19 2.61
N MET A 227 -4.26 26.30 2.66
CA MET A 227 -4.22 27.18 3.83
C MET A 227 -5.60 27.78 4.13
N THR A 228 -6.30 28.29 3.12
CA THR A 228 -7.60 28.94 3.28
C THR A 228 -8.71 27.93 3.60
N LYS A 229 -8.83 26.84 2.84
CA LYS A 229 -9.93 25.88 2.97
C LYS A 229 -9.80 24.98 4.19
N TYR A 230 -8.56 24.60 4.57
CA TYR A 230 -8.29 23.63 5.64
C TYR A 230 -7.59 24.21 6.86
N GLY A 231 -7.33 25.53 6.90
CA GLY A 231 -6.67 26.18 8.03
C GLY A 231 -5.21 25.70 8.24
N ILE A 232 -4.53 25.29 7.16
CA ILE A 232 -3.14 24.83 7.23
C ILE A 232 -2.23 26.07 7.38
N THR A 233 -1.41 26.11 8.46
CA THR A 233 -0.44 27.20 8.64
C THR A 233 0.81 27.00 7.79
N ALA A 234 1.58 28.05 7.56
CA ALA A 234 2.85 27.98 6.83
C ALA A 234 3.85 27.04 7.52
N GLU A 235 3.90 27.10 8.88
CA GLU A 235 4.76 26.22 9.68
C GLU A 235 4.36 24.74 9.49
N LYS A 236 3.04 24.45 9.46
CA LYS A 236 2.55 23.10 9.23
C LYS A 236 2.86 22.64 7.81
N LEU A 237 2.70 23.52 6.82
CA LEU A 237 3.03 23.21 5.43
C LEU A 237 4.52 22.87 5.26
N ALA A 238 5.42 23.58 5.96
CA ALA A 238 6.85 23.30 5.92
C ALA A 238 7.24 21.91 6.45
N THR A 239 6.37 21.27 7.24
CA THR A 239 6.59 19.89 7.71
C THR A 239 6.34 18.85 6.61
N LEU A 240 5.72 19.22 5.48
CA LEU A 240 5.54 18.35 4.32
C LEU A 240 6.81 18.33 3.47
N ASN A 241 7.72 17.44 3.81
CA ASN A 241 9.02 17.33 3.16
C ASN A 241 9.51 15.87 3.14
N TRP A 242 10.56 15.61 2.34
CA TRP A 242 11.12 14.27 2.17
C TRP A 242 11.66 13.65 3.45
N LYS A 243 12.22 14.45 4.38
CA LYS A 243 12.72 13.96 5.66
C LYS A 243 11.58 13.41 6.51
N ASN A 244 10.50 14.15 6.66
CA ASN A 244 9.34 13.70 7.44
C ASN A 244 8.63 12.53 6.75
N PHE A 245 8.56 12.52 5.41
CA PHE A 245 8.09 11.35 4.68
C PHE A 245 8.84 10.08 5.11
N LEU A 246 10.17 10.10 5.03
CA LEU A 246 10.97 8.89 5.27
C LEU A 246 11.04 8.52 6.76
N LEU A 247 11.25 9.49 7.66
CA LEU A 247 11.55 9.21 9.06
C LEU A 247 10.31 9.20 9.96
N THR A 248 9.33 10.07 9.70
CA THR A 248 8.16 10.21 10.57
C THR A 248 7.01 9.29 10.14
N ASN A 249 6.88 9.00 8.83
CA ASN A 249 5.83 8.12 8.32
C ASN A 249 6.39 6.78 7.85
N GLU A 250 7.23 6.77 6.80
CA GLU A 250 7.60 5.54 6.10
C GLU A 250 8.29 4.53 7.03
N LEU A 251 9.22 4.98 7.87
CA LEU A 251 9.94 4.10 8.79
C LEU A 251 9.00 3.37 9.77
N PRO A 252 8.21 4.06 10.63
CA PRO A 252 7.33 3.36 11.57
C PRO A 252 6.23 2.55 10.88
N VAL A 253 5.66 3.05 9.78
CA VAL A 253 4.63 2.32 9.03
C VAL A 253 5.20 1.05 8.42
N THR A 254 6.41 1.09 7.84
CA THR A 254 7.07 -0.09 7.27
C THR A 254 7.33 -1.15 8.34
N ILE A 255 7.85 -0.76 9.52
CA ILE A 255 8.03 -1.69 10.64
C ILE A 255 6.69 -2.31 11.05
N GLY A 256 5.65 -1.49 11.18
CA GLY A 256 4.30 -1.95 11.49
C GLY A 256 3.76 -2.93 10.44
N ASN A 257 3.93 -2.60 9.16
CA ASN A 257 3.49 -3.48 8.07
C ASN A 257 4.23 -4.83 8.10
N ILE A 258 5.56 -4.85 8.36
CA ILE A 258 6.32 -6.09 8.52
C ILE A 258 5.73 -6.94 9.66
N ILE A 259 5.53 -6.36 10.83
CA ILE A 259 4.97 -7.07 12.00
C ILE A 259 3.57 -7.61 11.68
N GLY A 260 2.68 -6.78 11.13
CA GLY A 260 1.30 -7.15 10.79
C GLY A 260 1.22 -8.35 9.84
N GLY A 261 2.01 -8.31 8.76
CA GLY A 261 2.02 -9.38 7.75
C GLY A 261 2.76 -10.63 8.19
N MET A 262 3.97 -10.49 8.74
CA MET A 262 4.79 -11.65 9.11
C MET A 262 4.24 -12.36 10.32
N LEU A 263 3.97 -11.62 11.42
CA LEU A 263 3.63 -12.24 12.71
C LEU A 263 2.16 -12.68 12.73
N PHE A 264 1.23 -11.79 12.40
CA PHE A 264 -0.20 -12.05 12.58
C PHE A 264 -0.81 -12.92 11.47
N ILE A 265 -0.25 -12.92 10.26
CA ILE A 265 -0.73 -13.78 9.17
C ILE A 265 0.29 -14.89 8.85
N GLY A 266 1.54 -14.54 8.55
CA GLY A 266 2.53 -15.49 8.08
C GLY A 266 2.86 -16.58 9.09
N VAL A 267 3.19 -16.21 10.34
CA VAL A 267 3.49 -17.18 11.41
C VAL A 267 2.27 -18.01 11.76
N VAL A 268 1.08 -17.41 11.85
CA VAL A 268 -0.17 -18.13 12.14
C VAL A 268 -0.45 -19.18 11.05
N MET A 269 -0.34 -18.80 9.77
CA MET A 269 -0.51 -19.75 8.65
C MET A 269 0.51 -20.89 8.71
N TYR A 270 1.77 -20.59 9.02
CA TYR A 270 2.79 -21.62 9.21
C TYR A 270 2.40 -22.61 10.33
N ILE A 271 2.02 -22.10 11.50
CA ILE A 271 1.69 -22.97 12.65
C ILE A 271 0.47 -23.85 12.37
N VAL A 272 -0.56 -23.28 11.73
CA VAL A 272 -1.85 -23.97 11.54
C VAL A 272 -1.85 -24.89 10.32
N TYR A 273 -1.25 -24.45 9.20
CA TYR A 273 -1.46 -25.11 7.91
C TYR A 273 -0.20 -25.69 7.27
N SER A 274 1.02 -25.44 7.79
CA SER A 274 2.23 -25.91 7.14
C SER A 274 2.91 -27.10 7.83
N LYS A 275 2.36 -27.57 8.96
CA LYS A 275 2.93 -28.70 9.74
C LYS A 275 2.56 -30.07 9.19
N GLU A 276 1.60 -30.15 8.31
CA GLU A 276 1.27 -31.35 7.56
C GLU A 276 2.04 -31.34 6.22
#